data_da7fb1b30c82a8754fe449bff2a083d1
#
_entry.id   da7fb1b30c82a8754fe449bff2a083d1
#
_cell.length_a   1.000
_cell.length_b   1.000
_cell.length_c   1.000
_cell.angle_alpha   90.00
_cell.angle_beta   90.00
_cell.angle_gamma   90.00
#
_symmetry.space_group_name_H-M   'P 1'
#
loop_
_entity.id
_entity.type
_entity.pdbx_description
1 polymer ?
#
loop_
_entity_poly.entity_id
_entity_poly.type
_entity_poly.pdbx_seq_one_letter_code
_entity_poly.pdbx_strand_id
1 'polypeptide(L)'
;MPELCRFYGVVVTMFFEDAGQHNTPHFHARYGTDSASFRLEGDLLAGSLPPKQTKLVVAWAALRRQELEENWYLAQSLGACFRIEPL
;
A
#
# COMPACT_ATOMS: atom_id res chain seq x y z
N MET A 1 3.87 -2.34 12.64
CA MET A 1 3.14 -2.14 11.40
C MET A 1 4.00 -1.39 10.42
N PRO A 2 4.48 -2.05 9.38
CA PRO A 2 5.46 -1.41 8.50
C PRO A 2 4.86 -0.29 7.67
N GLU A 3 5.39 0.90 7.84
CA GLU A 3 5.03 2.03 7.02
C GLU A 3 5.98 2.10 5.84
N LEU A 4 5.45 2.09 4.63
CA LEU A 4 6.28 2.13 3.42
C LEU A 4 6.72 3.53 3.08
N CYS A 5 5.81 4.50 3.15
CA CYS A 5 6.15 5.90 2.91
C CYS A 5 4.98 6.81 3.26
N ARG A 6 5.24 8.12 3.21
CA ARG A 6 4.24 9.17 3.38
C ARG A 6 4.43 10.21 2.30
N PHE A 7 3.32 10.67 1.73
CA PHE A 7 3.37 11.78 0.78
C PHE A 7 2.00 12.45 0.73
N TYR A 8 2.00 13.76 0.68
CA TYR A 8 0.80 14.58 0.55
C TYR A 8 -0.28 14.19 1.57
N GLY A 9 0.13 13.89 2.81
CA GLY A 9 -0.79 13.52 3.88
C GLY A 9 -1.23 12.06 3.87
N VAL A 10 -0.84 11.29 2.87
CA VAL A 10 -1.18 9.87 2.78
C VAL A 10 -0.09 9.05 3.47
N VAL A 11 -0.50 8.08 4.28
CA VAL A 11 0.41 7.13 4.90
C VAL A 11 0.16 5.77 4.27
N VAL A 12 1.20 5.18 3.68
CA VAL A 12 1.11 3.88 3.02
C VAL A 12 1.75 2.83 3.91
N THR A 13 1.02 1.75 4.16
CA THR A 13 1.48 0.64 5.00
C THR A 13 1.23 -0.68 4.32
N MET A 14 1.91 -1.73 4.78
CA MET A 14 1.71 -3.08 4.26
C MET A 14 1.74 -4.05 5.43
N PHE A 15 0.78 -4.96 5.46
CA PHE A 15 0.67 -5.96 6.52
C PHE A 15 0.98 -7.33 5.97
N PHE A 16 1.45 -8.21 6.84
CA PHE A 16 1.76 -9.57 6.42
C PHE A 16 0.79 -10.61 6.97
N GLU A 17 0.00 -10.26 7.97
CA GLU A 17 -0.80 -11.27 8.64
C GLU A 17 -2.15 -11.55 7.99
N ASP A 18 -2.43 -10.93 6.87
CA ASP A 18 -3.71 -11.12 6.19
C ASP A 18 -3.77 -12.42 5.39
N ALA A 19 -2.75 -13.24 5.53
CA ALA A 19 -2.59 -14.41 4.70
C ALA A 19 -3.73 -15.40 4.78
N GLY A 20 -4.44 -15.43 5.90
CA GLY A 20 -5.53 -16.37 6.06
C GLY A 20 -6.76 -16.02 5.25
N GLN A 21 -6.92 -14.77 4.88
CA GLN A 21 -8.14 -14.29 4.25
C GLN A 21 -7.97 -14.08 2.75
N HIS A 22 -6.94 -13.35 2.37
CA HIS A 22 -6.74 -12.95 0.99
C HIS A 22 -5.28 -13.08 0.66
N ASN A 23 -4.99 -13.88 -0.35
CA ASN A 23 -3.62 -13.98 -0.86
C ASN A 23 -3.34 -12.95 -1.94
N THR A 24 -4.29 -12.06 -2.21
CA THR A 24 -4.09 -11.01 -3.19
C THR A 24 -3.08 -10.01 -2.66
N PRO A 25 -1.97 -9.78 -3.37
CA PRO A 25 -1.01 -8.76 -2.96
C PRO A 25 -1.67 -7.39 -2.90
N HIS A 26 -1.49 -6.69 -1.77
CA HIS A 26 -2.14 -5.41 -1.56
C HIS A 26 -1.37 -4.58 -0.54
N PHE A 27 -1.68 -3.28 -0.53
CA PHE A 27 -1.17 -2.36 0.48
C PHE A 27 -2.33 -1.51 1.00
N HIS A 28 -2.09 -0.82 2.10
CA HIS A 28 -3.08 0.05 2.71
C HIS A 28 -2.63 1.50 2.61
N ALA A 29 -3.59 2.41 2.50
CA ALA A 29 -3.32 3.84 2.49
C ALA A 29 -4.34 4.53 3.39
N ARG A 30 -3.86 5.50 4.17
CA ARG A 30 -4.70 6.26 5.07
C ARG A 30 -4.50 7.74 4.85
N TYR A 31 -5.60 8.48 4.84
CA TYR A 31 -5.57 9.93 4.75
C TYR A 31 -6.57 10.48 5.77
N GLY A 32 -6.06 11.08 6.86
CA GLY A 32 -6.92 11.50 7.95
C GLY A 32 -7.67 10.32 8.55
N THR A 33 -8.99 10.38 8.53
CA THR A 33 -9.84 9.30 9.03
C THR A 33 -10.26 8.32 7.94
N ASP A 34 -9.91 8.62 6.68
CA ASP A 34 -10.23 7.74 5.56
C ASP A 34 -9.13 6.70 5.38
N SER A 35 -9.53 5.49 5.02
CA SER A 35 -8.56 4.43 4.73
C SER A 35 -9.06 3.57 3.60
N ALA A 36 -8.13 2.97 2.88
CA ALA A 36 -8.43 2.13 1.74
C ALA A 36 -7.34 1.10 1.56
N SER A 37 -7.67 0.00 0.90
CA SER A 37 -6.67 -0.97 0.47
C SER A 37 -6.69 -1.06 -1.04
N PHE A 38 -5.52 -1.29 -1.62
CA PHE A 38 -5.30 -1.30 -3.06
C PHE A 38 -4.48 -2.51 -3.44
N ARG A 39 -4.75 -3.06 -4.61
CA ARG A 39 -3.84 -4.03 -5.20
C ARG A 39 -2.56 -3.32 -5.58
N LEU A 40 -1.49 -4.09 -5.75
CA LEU A 40 -0.21 -3.50 -6.15
C LEU A 40 -0.30 -2.80 -7.51
N GLU A 41 -1.26 -3.20 -8.33
CA GLU A 41 -1.52 -2.55 -9.61
C GLU A 41 -2.20 -1.19 -9.45
N GLY A 42 -2.71 -0.90 -8.27
CA GLY A 42 -3.40 0.36 -8.02
C GLY A 42 -4.91 0.27 -7.95
N ASP A 43 -5.48 -0.91 -8.18
CA ASP A 43 -6.94 -1.08 -8.12
C ASP A 43 -7.41 -1.03 -6.66
N LEU A 44 -8.52 -0.34 -6.44
CA LEU A 44 -9.12 -0.26 -5.11
C LEU A 44 -9.77 -1.60 -4.75
N LEU A 45 -9.42 -2.10 -3.57
CA LEU A 45 -10.02 -3.33 -3.05
C LEU A 45 -11.12 -3.04 -2.05
N ALA A 46 -10.89 -2.11 -1.13
CA ALA A 46 -11.84 -1.82 -0.06
C ALA A 46 -11.60 -0.42 0.47
N GLY A 47 -12.63 0.15 1.10
CA GLY A 47 -12.54 1.48 1.65
C GLY A 47 -12.53 2.55 0.58
N SER A 48 -12.14 3.76 0.94
CA SER A 48 -12.05 4.85 -0.02
C SER A 48 -11.20 5.97 0.53
N LEU A 49 -10.60 6.74 -0.38
CA LEU A 49 -9.91 7.98 -0.08
C LEU A 49 -10.55 9.08 -0.92
N PRO A 50 -10.34 10.36 -0.57
CA PRO A 50 -10.80 11.43 -1.45
C PRO A 50 -10.20 11.27 -2.85
N PRO A 51 -10.89 11.75 -3.88
CA PRO A 51 -10.45 11.52 -5.27
C PRO A 51 -9.02 11.97 -5.56
N LYS A 52 -8.62 13.11 -5.02
CA LYS A 52 -7.25 13.61 -5.24
C LYS A 52 -6.22 12.64 -4.67
N GLN A 53 -6.42 12.19 -3.44
CA GLN A 53 -5.50 11.28 -2.78
C GLN A 53 -5.49 9.93 -3.47
N THR A 54 -6.64 9.46 -3.94
CA THR A 54 -6.72 8.22 -4.70
C THR A 54 -5.84 8.29 -5.94
N LYS A 55 -5.91 9.40 -6.68
CA LYS A 55 -5.10 9.56 -7.88
C LYS A 55 -3.61 9.56 -7.56
N LEU A 56 -3.23 10.20 -6.46
CA LEU A 56 -1.82 10.23 -6.06
C LEU A 56 -1.32 8.85 -5.70
N VAL A 57 -2.13 8.07 -4.97
CA VAL A 57 -1.75 6.72 -4.58
C VAL A 57 -1.63 5.82 -5.81
N VAL A 58 -2.56 5.91 -6.74
CA VAL A 58 -2.53 5.10 -7.96
C VAL A 58 -1.28 5.41 -8.78
N ALA A 59 -0.96 6.71 -8.92
CA ALA A 59 0.23 7.12 -9.67
C ALA A 59 1.51 6.62 -8.99
N TRP A 60 1.57 6.75 -7.66
CA TRP A 60 2.72 6.28 -6.90
C TRP A 60 2.89 4.76 -7.06
N ALA A 61 1.80 4.00 -6.96
CA ALA A 61 1.86 2.55 -7.09
C ALA A 61 2.39 2.13 -8.45
N ALA A 62 1.97 2.84 -9.50
CA ALA A 62 2.45 2.53 -10.85
C ALA A 62 3.96 2.75 -10.96
N LEU A 63 4.47 3.82 -10.33
CA LEU A 63 5.89 4.12 -10.38
C LEU A 63 6.72 3.17 -9.51
N ARG A 64 6.13 2.65 -8.45
CA ARG A 64 6.86 1.83 -7.47
C ARG A 64 6.41 0.37 -7.46
N ARG A 65 5.89 -0.10 -8.58
CA ARG A 65 5.32 -1.44 -8.66
C ARG A 65 6.32 -2.51 -8.24
N GLN A 66 7.55 -2.41 -8.70
CA GLN A 66 8.55 -3.41 -8.40
C GLN A 66 8.89 -3.44 -6.91
N GLU A 67 9.06 -2.27 -6.31
CA GLU A 67 9.34 -2.21 -4.87
C GLU A 67 8.17 -2.73 -4.05
N LEU A 68 6.94 -2.48 -4.50
CA LEU A 68 5.77 -3.02 -3.83
C LEU A 68 5.76 -4.53 -3.87
N GLU A 69 6.10 -5.11 -5.01
CA GLU A 69 6.15 -6.57 -5.15
C GLU A 69 7.23 -7.18 -4.26
N GLU A 70 8.39 -6.54 -4.21
CA GLU A 70 9.47 -6.99 -3.33
C GLU A 70 9.06 -6.93 -1.87
N ASN A 71 8.43 -5.83 -1.48
CA ASN A 71 7.96 -5.68 -0.10
C ASN A 71 6.89 -6.70 0.25
N TRP A 72 5.99 -6.99 -0.69
CA TRP A 72 4.98 -8.02 -0.45
C TRP A 72 5.63 -9.37 -0.18
N TYR A 73 6.62 -9.73 -1.00
CA TYR A 73 7.34 -10.99 -0.80
C TYR A 73 8.01 -11.01 0.58
N LEU A 74 8.71 -9.93 0.94
CA LEU A 74 9.40 -9.87 2.23
C LEU A 74 8.43 -9.91 3.39
N ALA A 75 7.31 -9.22 3.29
CA ALA A 75 6.31 -9.21 4.34
C ALA A 75 5.75 -10.61 4.58
N GLN A 76 5.48 -11.36 3.52
CA GLN A 76 4.96 -12.70 3.64
C GLN A 76 5.99 -13.70 4.13
N SER A 77 7.25 -13.51 3.77
CA SER A 77 8.32 -14.45 4.09
C SER A 77 8.98 -14.18 5.43
N LEU A 78 9.26 -12.92 5.72
CA LEU A 78 10.09 -12.52 6.86
C LEU A 78 9.38 -11.61 7.84
N GLY A 79 8.14 -11.18 7.52
CA GLY A 79 7.42 -10.24 8.38
C GLY A 79 8.05 -8.86 8.42
N ALA A 80 8.77 -8.47 7.35
CA ALA A 80 9.49 -7.21 7.31
C ALA A 80 9.26 -6.52 5.98
N CYS A 81 9.40 -5.19 5.98
CA CYS A 81 9.30 -4.39 4.78
C CYS A 81 10.37 -3.31 4.84
N PHE A 82 10.74 -2.75 3.67
CA PHE A 82 11.63 -1.61 3.62
C PHE A 82 10.87 -0.40 3.08
N ARG A 83 11.40 0.78 3.37
CA ARG A 83 10.77 2.03 2.94
C ARG A 83 10.89 2.18 1.44
N ILE A 84 9.86 2.82 0.85
CA ILE A 84 9.81 3.10 -0.58
C ILE A 84 9.78 4.60 -0.76
N GLU A 85 10.39 5.09 -1.84
CA GLU A 85 10.40 6.51 -2.14
C GLU A 85 8.98 7.04 -2.32
N PRO A 86 8.69 8.20 -1.74
CA PRO A 86 7.37 8.82 -1.92
C PRO A 86 7.21 9.41 -3.31
N LEU A 87 5.99 9.80 -3.60
CA LEU A 87 5.66 10.44 -4.85
C LEU A 87 6.28 11.83 -4.93
#